data_d273cdcb8b63d22df9d52648f97a214e
#
_entry.id   d273cdcb8b63d22df9d52648f97a214e
#
_cell.length_a   1.000
_cell.length_b   1.000
_cell.length_c   1.000
_cell.angle_alpha   90.00
_cell.angle_beta   90.00
_cell.angle_gamma   90.00
#
_symmetry.space_group_name_H-M   'P 1'
#
loop_
_entity.id
_entity.type
_entity.pdbx_description
1 polymer ?
#
loop_
_entity_poly.entity_id
_entity_poly.type
_entity_poly.pdbx_seq_one_letter_code
_entity_poly.pdbx_strand_id
1 'polypeptide(L)'
;MEASVHAAMDARLRRDSPRPLTVALSGGGDSLALTLMADAWARAAGRELVILTVDHGLWPASAAWTDACAGIAARLGRPFKRLAWTGDKPATGLPARARAARHALLAEAARASGATVILMGHTADDVSEAGAMRAAGASTPDPRGWSPSPAWPEGRGVFLLRPILDARRTDLRAWLAGHGETWIEDPANADPRFARARARATKPEVLAGIDAPEAWPGLVEVATSGLIRLDRSNLTPRRLGLACVCAGGGTRPPRGASLSRATETLAGTLAGARIRTEGDMVLISREPGEAARGGLAPLALSPGHEAVWDGRFAFMARRSGLVVRRLAGLARRLGPEARRALAATPALARGGLPAILLPDGEVGCPILAPVPGVDWTPLVADRLDAARGQVTREPA
;
A
#
# COMPACT_ATOMS: atom_id res chain seq x y z
N MET A 1 -0.08 -13.38 26.71
CA MET A 1 0.49 -12.75 25.49
C MET A 1 0.05 -13.48 24.23
N GLU A 2 0.42 -14.74 24.00
CA GLU A 2 0.08 -15.49 22.79
C GLU A 2 -1.41 -15.51 22.49
N ALA A 3 -2.26 -15.81 23.47
CA ALA A 3 -3.72 -15.78 23.33
C ALA A 3 -4.25 -14.41 22.86
N SER A 4 -3.69 -13.31 23.35
CA SER A 4 -4.08 -11.95 22.92
C SER A 4 -3.68 -11.68 21.46
N VAL A 5 -2.49 -12.14 21.04
CA VAL A 5 -2.01 -12.03 19.64
C VAL A 5 -2.89 -12.87 18.71
N HIS A 6 -3.22 -14.10 19.10
CA HIS A 6 -4.12 -14.96 18.34
C HIS A 6 -5.52 -14.34 18.21
N ALA A 7 -6.05 -13.75 19.29
CA ALA A 7 -7.33 -13.03 19.23
C ALA A 7 -7.29 -11.83 18.26
N ALA A 8 -6.19 -11.07 18.25
CA ALA A 8 -6.00 -9.98 17.30
C ALA A 8 -5.92 -10.47 15.84
N MET A 9 -5.33 -11.67 15.64
CA MET A 9 -5.31 -12.31 14.30
C MET A 9 -6.71 -12.78 13.92
N ASP A 10 -7.46 -13.45 14.79
CA ASP A 10 -8.81 -13.94 14.54
C ASP A 10 -9.81 -12.82 14.22
N ALA A 11 -9.62 -11.65 14.83
CA ALA A 11 -10.44 -10.47 14.54
C ALA A 11 -10.34 -9.99 13.10
N ARG A 12 -9.20 -10.25 12.42
CA ARG A 12 -8.90 -9.73 11.08
C ARG A 12 -8.72 -10.80 10.01
N LEU A 13 -8.27 -11.98 10.37
CA LEU A 13 -7.98 -13.07 9.44
C LEU A 13 -9.14 -14.06 9.33
N ARG A 14 -9.14 -14.78 8.25
CA ARG A 14 -10.05 -15.90 7.99
C ARG A 14 -9.29 -17.20 8.19
N ARG A 15 -9.72 -18.04 9.15
CA ARG A 15 -9.07 -19.33 9.41
C ARG A 15 -9.20 -20.30 8.21
N ASP A 16 -10.32 -20.20 7.49
CA ASP A 16 -10.68 -21.04 6.35
C ASP A 16 -10.16 -20.52 5.00
N SER A 17 -9.39 -19.44 4.98
CA SER A 17 -8.86 -18.90 3.73
C SER A 17 -7.81 -19.84 3.12
N PRO A 18 -7.91 -20.17 1.82
CA PRO A 18 -6.88 -20.97 1.12
C PRO A 18 -5.61 -20.17 0.81
N ARG A 19 -5.64 -18.83 1.01
CA ARG A 19 -4.50 -17.97 0.74
C ARG A 19 -3.44 -18.11 1.83
N PRO A 20 -2.15 -18.12 1.50
CA PRO A 20 -1.11 -18.09 2.52
C PRO A 20 -1.13 -16.76 3.29
N LEU A 21 -0.58 -16.78 4.50
CA LEU A 21 -0.18 -15.58 5.23
C LEU A 21 1.27 -15.26 4.94
N THR A 22 1.67 -14.01 5.06
CA THR A 22 3.07 -13.64 5.08
C THR A 22 3.44 -12.93 6.38
N VAL A 23 4.67 -13.14 6.86
CA VAL A 23 5.21 -12.43 8.02
C VAL A 23 6.55 -11.79 7.67
N ALA A 24 6.72 -10.54 8.06
CA ALA A 24 7.97 -9.80 7.85
C ALA A 24 8.91 -10.05 9.03
N LEU A 25 9.94 -10.87 8.84
CA LEU A 25 10.97 -11.19 9.82
C LEU A 25 12.24 -10.37 9.53
N SER A 26 12.66 -9.53 10.48
CA SER A 26 13.91 -8.76 10.41
C SER A 26 15.05 -9.32 11.26
N GLY A 27 14.77 -10.39 12.01
CA GLY A 27 15.70 -10.97 12.99
C GLY A 27 15.67 -10.30 14.36
N GLY A 28 15.13 -9.08 14.50
CA GLY A 28 14.96 -8.42 15.79
C GLY A 28 13.85 -9.07 16.64
N GLY A 29 13.94 -8.88 17.97
CA GLY A 29 13.07 -9.58 18.94
C GLY A 29 11.58 -9.44 18.64
N ASP A 30 11.07 -8.23 18.34
CA ASP A 30 9.65 -8.01 18.10
C ASP A 30 9.15 -8.82 16.89
N SER A 31 9.90 -8.83 15.80
CA SER A 31 9.55 -9.59 14.60
C SER A 31 9.70 -11.11 14.78
N LEU A 32 10.66 -11.55 15.60
CA LEU A 32 10.84 -12.95 15.92
C LEU A 32 9.66 -13.46 16.78
N ALA A 33 9.31 -12.74 17.86
CA ALA A 33 8.16 -13.09 18.70
C ALA A 33 6.87 -13.19 17.89
N LEU A 34 6.61 -12.20 17.02
CA LEU A 34 5.47 -12.25 16.11
C LEU A 34 5.52 -13.49 15.19
N THR A 35 6.69 -13.81 14.62
CA THR A 35 6.83 -14.94 13.69
C THR A 35 6.50 -16.26 14.38
N LEU A 36 6.99 -16.48 15.61
CA LEU A 36 6.72 -17.70 16.37
C LEU A 36 5.23 -17.82 16.76
N MET A 37 4.62 -16.75 17.25
CA MET A 37 3.18 -16.74 17.59
C MET A 37 2.31 -16.89 16.33
N ALA A 38 2.69 -16.29 15.20
CA ALA A 38 1.99 -16.44 13.93
C ALA A 38 2.12 -17.85 13.34
N ASP A 39 3.26 -18.51 13.54
CA ASP A 39 3.44 -19.91 13.15
C ASP A 39 2.53 -20.84 13.94
N ALA A 40 2.43 -20.65 15.26
CA ALA A 40 1.52 -21.41 16.10
C ALA A 40 0.06 -21.22 15.66
N TRP A 41 -0.37 -19.98 15.42
CA TRP A 41 -1.71 -19.68 14.92
C TRP A 41 -1.97 -20.32 13.55
N ALA A 42 -1.02 -20.20 12.61
CA ALA A 42 -1.15 -20.73 11.25
C ALA A 42 -1.26 -22.26 11.25
N ARG A 43 -0.48 -22.95 12.10
CA ARG A 43 -0.61 -24.43 12.30
C ARG A 43 -2.00 -24.78 12.84
N ALA A 44 -2.48 -24.09 13.86
CA ALA A 44 -3.80 -24.33 14.43
C ALA A 44 -4.96 -24.06 13.46
N ALA A 45 -4.76 -23.15 12.50
CA ALA A 45 -5.71 -22.81 11.44
C ALA A 45 -5.56 -23.64 10.16
N GLY A 46 -4.53 -24.50 10.06
CA GLY A 46 -4.21 -25.25 8.83
C GLY A 46 -3.76 -24.36 7.67
N ARG A 47 -3.24 -23.15 7.97
CA ARG A 47 -2.82 -22.20 6.94
C ARG A 47 -1.32 -22.23 6.68
N GLU A 48 -0.95 -21.97 5.44
CA GLU A 48 0.44 -21.73 5.07
C GLU A 48 0.91 -20.37 5.59
N LEU A 49 2.15 -20.32 6.10
CA LEU A 49 2.84 -19.10 6.50
C LEU A 49 4.15 -18.97 5.74
N VAL A 50 4.33 -17.89 4.97
CA VAL A 50 5.57 -17.59 4.25
C VAL A 50 6.34 -16.50 4.97
N ILE A 51 7.60 -16.75 5.27
CA ILE A 51 8.48 -15.80 5.97
C ILE A 51 9.22 -14.94 4.95
N LEU A 52 9.10 -13.62 5.09
CA LEU A 52 9.72 -12.62 4.21
C LEU A 52 10.79 -11.84 4.97
N THR A 53 11.99 -11.74 4.43
CA THR A 53 13.07 -10.90 4.98
C THR A 53 13.61 -9.96 3.90
N VAL A 54 13.76 -8.68 4.25
CA VAL A 54 14.31 -7.66 3.34
C VAL A 54 15.73 -7.33 3.75
N ASP A 55 16.67 -7.66 2.87
CA ASP A 55 18.04 -7.18 2.95
C ASP A 55 18.14 -5.79 2.32
N HIS A 56 18.45 -4.80 3.12
CA HIS A 56 18.61 -3.43 2.64
C HIS A 56 19.99 -3.17 2.02
N GLY A 57 20.98 -4.04 2.27
CA GLY A 57 22.36 -3.85 1.83
C GLY A 57 23.01 -2.56 2.39
N LEU A 58 22.60 -2.13 3.59
CA LEU A 58 23.08 -0.89 4.22
C LEU A 58 24.20 -1.13 5.22
N TRP A 59 24.37 -2.36 5.69
CA TRP A 59 25.36 -2.76 6.67
C TRP A 59 26.13 -3.99 6.20
N PRO A 60 27.41 -4.13 6.51
CA PRO A 60 28.17 -5.32 6.17
C PRO A 60 27.56 -6.62 6.74
N ALA A 61 26.93 -6.53 7.93
CA ALA A 61 26.30 -7.67 8.60
C ALA A 61 24.89 -8.04 8.03
N SER A 62 24.31 -7.28 7.11
CA SER A 62 22.92 -7.48 6.66
C SER A 62 22.70 -8.85 6.02
N ALA A 63 23.69 -9.38 5.32
CA ALA A 63 23.64 -10.72 4.75
C ALA A 63 23.57 -11.79 5.86
N ALA A 64 24.42 -11.72 6.88
CA ALA A 64 24.42 -12.65 8.01
C ALA A 64 23.10 -12.59 8.80
N TRP A 65 22.49 -11.41 8.95
CA TRP A 65 21.18 -11.27 9.57
C TRP A 65 20.08 -11.94 8.77
N THR A 66 20.17 -11.84 7.44
CA THR A 66 19.23 -12.52 6.55
C THR A 66 19.42 -14.04 6.58
N ASP A 67 20.66 -14.53 6.72
CA ASP A 67 20.95 -15.95 6.87
C ASP A 67 20.40 -16.48 8.21
N ALA A 68 20.51 -15.72 9.28
CA ALA A 68 19.89 -16.07 10.57
C ALA A 68 18.36 -16.18 10.44
N CYS A 69 17.70 -15.27 9.72
CA CYS A 69 16.26 -15.34 9.43
C CYS A 69 15.91 -16.59 8.61
N ALA A 70 16.75 -16.99 7.64
CA ALA A 70 16.58 -18.23 6.89
C ALA A 70 16.69 -19.47 7.78
N GLY A 71 17.62 -19.46 8.74
CA GLY A 71 17.76 -20.51 9.75
C GLY A 71 16.52 -20.65 10.63
N ILE A 72 15.90 -19.54 11.05
CA ILE A 72 14.63 -19.56 11.80
C ILE A 72 13.52 -20.18 10.95
N ALA A 73 13.38 -19.75 9.69
CA ALA A 73 12.37 -20.30 8.78
C ALA A 73 12.54 -21.82 8.56
N ALA A 74 13.78 -22.27 8.36
CA ALA A 74 14.11 -23.70 8.21
C ALA A 74 13.74 -24.50 9.48
N ARG A 75 14.06 -24.01 10.66
CA ARG A 75 13.68 -24.62 11.95
C ARG A 75 12.16 -24.73 12.12
N LEU A 76 11.41 -23.76 11.63
CA LEU A 76 9.94 -23.77 11.65
C LEU A 76 9.34 -24.63 10.52
N GLY A 77 10.14 -25.07 9.53
CA GLY A 77 9.65 -25.78 8.34
C GLY A 77 8.76 -24.91 7.46
N ARG A 78 9.02 -23.60 7.39
CA ARG A 78 8.20 -22.63 6.63
C ARG A 78 8.95 -22.13 5.39
N PRO A 79 8.23 -21.87 4.27
CA PRO A 79 8.80 -21.22 3.09
C PRO A 79 9.43 -19.87 3.45
N PHE A 80 10.60 -19.61 2.89
CA PHE A 80 11.36 -18.38 3.12
C PHE A 80 11.66 -17.64 1.82
N LYS A 81 11.49 -16.31 1.80
CA LYS A 81 11.88 -15.47 0.68
C LYS A 81 12.84 -14.38 1.17
N ARG A 82 14.04 -14.38 0.61
CA ARG A 82 15.01 -13.29 0.75
C ARG A 82 14.71 -12.24 -0.30
N LEU A 83 14.47 -11.00 0.13
CA LEU A 83 14.18 -9.86 -0.73
C LEU A 83 15.34 -8.88 -0.61
N ALA A 84 15.89 -8.41 -1.72
CA ALA A 84 17.03 -7.50 -1.72
C ALA A 84 16.62 -6.13 -2.27
N TRP A 85 16.95 -5.07 -1.53
CA TRP A 85 16.85 -3.72 -2.06
C TRP A 85 18.09 -3.45 -2.92
N THR A 86 17.94 -3.57 -4.23
CA THR A 86 18.97 -3.35 -5.24
C THR A 86 19.00 -1.89 -5.71
N GLY A 87 20.06 -1.52 -6.44
CA GLY A 87 20.26 -0.19 -7.01
C GLY A 87 20.87 0.83 -6.04
N ASP A 88 21.01 2.06 -6.53
CA ASP A 88 21.68 3.14 -5.82
C ASP A 88 20.95 3.56 -4.54
N LYS A 89 21.73 3.82 -3.50
CA LYS A 89 21.24 4.30 -2.22
C LYS A 89 21.39 5.83 -2.19
N PRO A 90 20.27 6.58 -1.98
CA PRO A 90 20.35 8.03 -1.99
C PRO A 90 21.16 8.53 -0.76
N ALA A 91 21.97 9.56 -0.98
CA ALA A 91 22.75 10.19 0.09
C ALA A 91 21.85 10.90 1.13
N THR A 92 20.68 11.38 0.72
CA THR A 92 19.71 12.07 1.58
C THR A 92 18.38 11.34 1.63
N GLY A 93 17.69 11.39 2.78
CA GLY A 93 16.39 10.76 2.96
C GLY A 93 16.44 9.22 2.95
N LEU A 94 17.62 8.63 3.16
CA LEU A 94 17.84 7.18 3.14
C LEU A 94 16.84 6.37 3.99
N PRO A 95 16.50 6.76 5.25
CA PRO A 95 15.54 6.01 6.06
C PRO A 95 14.14 5.94 5.42
N ALA A 96 13.68 7.04 4.82
CA ALA A 96 12.38 7.08 4.16
C ALA A 96 12.36 6.22 2.88
N ARG A 97 13.45 6.24 2.11
CA ARG A 97 13.61 5.41 0.91
C ARG A 97 13.72 3.93 1.25
N ALA A 98 14.53 3.58 2.27
CA ALA A 98 14.64 2.20 2.76
C ALA A 98 13.28 1.66 3.24
N ARG A 99 12.51 2.49 3.98
CA ARG A 99 11.16 2.13 4.38
C ARG A 99 10.22 1.92 3.18
N ALA A 100 10.26 2.80 2.19
CA ALA A 100 9.43 2.66 0.98
C ALA A 100 9.81 1.39 0.19
N ALA A 101 11.11 1.16 -0.04
CA ALA A 101 11.59 -0.05 -0.71
C ALA A 101 11.18 -1.32 0.03
N ARG A 102 11.31 -1.34 1.38
CA ARG A 102 10.85 -2.47 2.19
C ARG A 102 9.38 -2.79 1.98
N HIS A 103 8.51 -1.77 2.03
CA HIS A 103 7.08 -2.00 1.84
C HIS A 103 6.73 -2.46 0.42
N ALA A 104 7.41 -1.95 -0.60
CA ALA A 104 7.22 -2.38 -1.98
C ALA A 104 7.63 -3.86 -2.16
N LEU A 105 8.85 -4.21 -1.74
CA LEU A 105 9.37 -5.58 -1.83
C LEU A 105 8.51 -6.60 -1.07
N LEU A 106 8.11 -6.26 0.16
CA LEU A 106 7.23 -7.14 0.94
C LEU A 106 5.87 -7.33 0.27
N ALA A 107 5.29 -6.26 -0.28
CA ALA A 107 3.99 -6.30 -0.93
C ALA A 107 4.03 -7.09 -2.24
N GLU A 108 5.05 -6.91 -3.07
CA GLU A 108 5.28 -7.70 -4.29
C GLU A 108 5.45 -9.18 -3.96
N ALA A 109 6.28 -9.52 -2.95
CA ALA A 109 6.51 -10.89 -2.54
C ALA A 109 5.26 -11.56 -1.97
N ALA A 110 4.45 -10.83 -1.20
CA ALA A 110 3.16 -11.31 -0.68
C ALA A 110 2.21 -11.63 -1.84
N ARG A 111 2.01 -10.69 -2.78
CA ARG A 111 1.17 -10.90 -3.97
C ARG A 111 1.65 -12.06 -4.83
N ALA A 112 2.95 -12.16 -5.07
CA ALA A 112 3.54 -13.27 -5.82
C ALA A 112 3.41 -14.64 -5.12
N SER A 113 3.11 -14.64 -3.80
CA SER A 113 2.76 -15.84 -3.04
C SER A 113 1.24 -16.09 -2.98
N GLY A 114 0.41 -15.22 -3.56
CA GLY A 114 -1.05 -15.27 -3.44
C GLY A 114 -1.58 -14.72 -2.10
N ALA A 115 -0.72 -14.15 -1.25
CA ALA A 115 -1.13 -13.59 0.03
C ALA A 115 -1.70 -12.17 -0.11
N THR A 116 -2.72 -11.87 0.70
CA THR A 116 -3.33 -10.54 0.81
C THR A 116 -3.00 -9.86 2.14
N VAL A 117 -2.31 -10.53 3.05
CA VAL A 117 -1.97 -10.00 4.38
C VAL A 117 -0.49 -10.22 4.69
N ILE A 118 0.14 -9.16 5.21
CA ILE A 118 1.50 -9.19 5.76
C ILE A 118 1.42 -8.89 7.26
N LEU A 119 1.91 -9.81 8.08
CA LEU A 119 2.05 -9.60 9.52
C LEU A 119 3.31 -8.77 9.80
N MET A 120 3.18 -7.70 10.60
CA MET A 120 4.25 -6.73 10.88
C MET A 120 4.49 -6.58 12.37
N GLY A 121 5.72 -6.72 12.82
CA GLY A 121 6.14 -6.68 14.22
C GLY A 121 6.27 -5.26 14.81
N HIS A 122 5.24 -4.42 14.69
CA HIS A 122 5.20 -3.13 15.38
C HIS A 122 4.53 -3.30 16.76
N THR A 123 5.03 -2.56 17.76
CA THR A 123 4.66 -2.65 19.17
C THR A 123 4.05 -1.34 19.69
N ALA A 124 3.56 -1.33 20.91
CA ALA A 124 3.12 -0.13 21.62
C ALA A 124 4.25 0.90 21.77
N ASP A 125 5.49 0.44 21.92
CA ASP A 125 6.67 1.32 21.90
C ASP A 125 6.83 2.05 20.57
N ASP A 126 6.54 1.40 19.43
CA ASP A 126 6.59 2.04 18.12
C ASP A 126 5.52 3.12 17.92
N VAL A 127 4.34 2.95 18.53
CA VAL A 127 3.26 3.97 18.55
C VAL A 127 3.75 5.19 19.32
N SER A 128 4.33 4.99 20.48
CA SER A 128 4.85 6.04 21.36
C SER A 128 6.02 6.79 20.70
N GLU A 129 6.97 6.06 20.11
CA GLU A 129 8.08 6.63 19.33
C GLU A 129 7.56 7.50 18.17
N ALA A 130 6.52 7.03 17.44
CA ALA A 130 5.91 7.80 16.36
C ALA A 130 5.21 9.07 16.88
N GLY A 131 4.55 9.00 18.04
CA GLY A 131 3.96 10.15 18.73
C GLY A 131 5.00 11.20 19.09
N ALA A 132 6.09 10.80 19.73
CA ALA A 132 7.20 11.69 20.09
C ALA A 132 7.84 12.34 18.85
N MET A 133 8.03 11.59 17.77
CA MET A 133 8.55 12.13 16.50
C MET A 133 7.62 13.19 15.89
N ARG A 134 6.30 12.99 15.96
CA ARG A 134 5.33 14.00 15.47
C ARG A 134 5.32 15.25 16.34
N ALA A 135 5.39 15.11 17.65
CA ALA A 135 5.53 16.24 18.57
C ALA A 135 6.78 17.08 18.27
N ALA A 136 7.85 16.42 17.77
CA ALA A 136 9.06 17.08 17.29
C ALA A 136 8.98 17.55 15.80
N GLY A 137 7.78 17.60 15.19
CA GLY A 137 7.57 18.12 13.84
C GLY A 137 7.77 17.10 12.71
N ALA A 138 8.01 15.82 13.01
CA ALA A 138 8.14 14.81 11.94
C ALA A 138 6.78 14.40 11.36
N SER A 139 6.74 14.09 10.07
CA SER A 139 5.53 13.63 9.37
C SER A 139 5.35 12.11 9.43
N THR A 140 5.63 11.48 10.57
CA THR A 140 5.53 10.03 10.76
C THR A 140 4.06 9.62 10.94
N PRO A 141 3.51 8.69 10.14
CA PRO A 141 2.15 8.19 10.34
C PRO A 141 2.06 7.31 11.59
N ASP A 142 0.87 7.28 12.22
CA ASP A 142 0.57 6.32 13.29
C ASP A 142 0.54 4.90 12.73
N PRO A 143 1.20 3.94 13.39
CA PRO A 143 0.94 2.54 13.13
C PRO A 143 -0.52 2.20 13.52
N ARG A 144 -1.24 1.53 12.64
CA ARG A 144 -2.59 1.01 12.90
C ARG A 144 -2.52 -0.50 12.96
N GLY A 145 -3.36 -1.14 13.77
CA GLY A 145 -3.46 -2.60 13.86
C GLY A 145 -3.76 -3.21 12.49
N TRP A 146 -4.67 -2.60 11.74
CA TRP A 146 -5.04 -2.97 10.38
C TRP A 146 -4.97 -1.79 9.42
N SER A 147 -4.31 -1.95 8.28
CA SER A 147 -4.21 -0.89 7.27
C SER A 147 -3.86 -1.45 5.88
N PRO A 148 -4.27 -0.82 4.78
CA PRO A 148 -3.72 -1.16 3.47
C PRO A 148 -2.20 -0.94 3.44
N SER A 149 -1.52 -1.67 2.55
CA SER A 149 -0.09 -1.45 2.29
C SER A 149 0.15 -0.01 1.84
N PRO A 150 1.17 0.67 2.38
CA PRO A 150 1.53 2.02 1.96
C PRO A 150 2.28 2.07 0.61
N ALA A 151 2.71 0.93 0.09
CA ALA A 151 3.33 0.84 -1.23
C ALA A 151 2.24 0.84 -2.31
N TRP A 152 2.37 1.70 -3.31
CA TRP A 152 1.45 1.77 -4.42
C TRP A 152 2.21 1.97 -5.73
N PRO A 153 1.92 1.18 -6.76
CA PRO A 153 0.85 0.16 -6.90
C PRO A 153 1.22 -1.26 -6.43
N GLU A 154 2.43 -1.49 -5.92
CA GLU A 154 2.95 -2.82 -5.55
C GLU A 154 2.07 -3.51 -4.50
N GLY A 155 1.55 -2.71 -3.56
CA GLY A 155 0.71 -3.18 -2.45
C GLY A 155 -0.80 -3.19 -2.71
N ARG A 156 -1.24 -3.12 -3.99
CA ARG A 156 -2.67 -3.24 -4.30
C ARG A 156 -3.24 -4.56 -3.80
N GLY A 157 -4.37 -4.50 -3.10
CA GLY A 157 -5.00 -5.68 -2.51
C GLY A 157 -4.25 -6.31 -1.33
N VAL A 158 -3.16 -5.69 -0.86
CA VAL A 158 -2.38 -6.17 0.29
C VAL A 158 -2.64 -5.30 1.52
N PHE A 159 -2.85 -5.95 2.67
CA PHE A 159 -3.08 -5.32 3.96
C PHE A 159 -1.96 -5.66 4.96
N LEU A 160 -1.69 -4.74 5.85
CA LEU A 160 -0.76 -4.94 6.96
C LEU A 160 -1.57 -5.18 8.24
N LEU A 161 -1.30 -6.29 8.91
CA LEU A 161 -1.82 -6.61 10.24
C LEU A 161 -0.67 -6.51 11.26
N ARG A 162 -0.90 -5.84 12.38
CA ARG A 162 0.06 -5.69 13.48
C ARG A 162 -0.50 -6.27 14.77
N PRO A 163 -0.45 -7.61 14.92
CA PRO A 163 -1.12 -8.29 16.03
C PRO A 163 -0.51 -7.99 17.41
N ILE A 164 0.73 -7.50 17.44
CA ILE A 164 1.47 -7.17 18.68
C ILE A 164 1.53 -5.65 18.93
N LEU A 165 0.61 -4.87 18.32
CA LEU A 165 0.67 -3.40 18.41
C LEU A 165 0.43 -2.88 19.83
N ASP A 166 -0.30 -3.62 20.65
CA ASP A 166 -0.58 -3.28 22.04
C ASP A 166 0.42 -3.92 23.03
N ALA A 167 1.33 -4.78 22.54
CA ALA A 167 2.35 -5.42 23.37
C ALA A 167 3.55 -4.50 23.59
N ARG A 168 4.16 -4.58 24.79
CA ARG A 168 5.42 -3.89 25.09
C ARG A 168 6.60 -4.72 24.59
N ARG A 169 7.62 -4.03 24.07
CA ARG A 169 8.88 -4.66 23.64
C ARG A 169 9.56 -5.44 24.77
N THR A 170 9.49 -4.94 26.01
CA THR A 170 10.01 -5.63 27.19
C THR A 170 9.34 -6.98 27.43
N ASP A 171 8.02 -7.04 27.25
CA ASP A 171 7.24 -8.25 27.50
C ASP A 171 7.47 -9.30 26.41
N LEU A 172 7.63 -8.84 25.14
CA LEU A 172 7.99 -9.71 24.02
C LEU A 172 9.38 -10.32 24.21
N ARG A 173 10.35 -9.54 24.69
CA ARG A 173 11.71 -10.03 25.00
C ARG A 173 11.70 -11.02 26.17
N ALA A 174 10.92 -10.77 27.23
CA ALA A 174 10.76 -11.69 28.33
C ALA A 174 10.12 -13.01 27.87
N TRP A 175 9.10 -12.92 26.99
CA TRP A 175 8.48 -14.09 26.38
C TRP A 175 9.48 -14.92 25.55
N LEU A 176 10.27 -14.28 24.71
CA LEU A 176 11.32 -14.96 23.91
C LEU A 176 12.36 -15.64 24.80
N ALA A 177 12.86 -14.94 25.83
CA ALA A 177 13.83 -15.50 26.78
C ALA A 177 13.25 -16.73 27.52
N GLY A 178 11.97 -16.69 27.91
CA GLY A 178 11.27 -17.82 28.50
C GLY A 178 11.12 -19.04 27.57
N HIS A 179 11.24 -18.83 26.25
CA HIS A 179 11.24 -19.89 25.22
C HIS A 179 12.64 -20.27 24.74
N GLY A 180 13.70 -19.75 25.36
CA GLY A 180 15.08 -20.02 24.99
C GLY A 180 15.51 -19.44 23.64
N GLU A 181 14.76 -18.44 23.14
CA GLU A 181 15.04 -17.80 21.84
C GLU A 181 16.01 -16.63 21.99
N THR A 182 16.88 -16.49 20.99
CA THR A 182 17.79 -15.35 20.83
C THR A 182 17.44 -14.56 19.58
N TRP A 183 17.75 -13.26 19.60
CA TRP A 183 17.44 -12.36 18.50
C TRP A 183 18.62 -11.45 18.17
N ILE A 184 18.55 -10.82 17.00
CA ILE A 184 19.55 -9.86 16.52
C ILE A 184 19.28 -8.49 17.16
N GLU A 185 20.31 -7.90 17.75
CA GLU A 185 20.31 -6.51 18.19
C GLU A 185 20.98 -5.65 17.11
N ASP A 186 20.15 -4.92 16.31
CA ASP A 186 20.66 -4.01 15.30
C ASP A 186 21.25 -2.76 15.97
N PRO A 187 22.57 -2.47 15.80
CA PRO A 187 23.22 -1.28 16.37
C PRO A 187 22.56 0.04 15.95
N ALA A 188 21.93 0.11 14.77
CA ALA A 188 21.22 1.29 14.31
C ALA A 188 20.05 1.68 15.23
N ASN A 189 19.51 0.75 15.99
CA ASN A 189 18.43 1.01 16.96
C ASN A 189 18.86 1.93 18.12
N ALA A 190 20.14 1.98 18.43
CA ALA A 190 20.72 2.82 19.50
C ALA A 190 21.42 4.07 18.95
N ASP A 191 21.59 4.22 17.64
CA ASP A 191 22.34 5.30 17.03
C ASP A 191 21.56 6.64 17.06
N PRO A 192 22.03 7.66 17.82
CA PRO A 192 21.33 8.93 18.00
C PRO A 192 21.25 9.78 16.73
N ARG A 193 21.97 9.42 15.66
CA ARG A 193 21.81 10.06 14.35
C ARG A 193 20.41 9.85 13.77
N PHE A 194 19.73 8.76 14.14
CA PHE A 194 18.39 8.48 13.68
C PHE A 194 17.32 9.07 14.61
N ALA A 195 16.32 9.75 14.05
CA ALA A 195 15.24 10.39 14.81
C ALA A 195 14.47 9.39 15.69
N ARG A 196 14.34 8.14 15.25
CA ARG A 196 13.66 7.09 15.99
C ARG A 196 14.45 6.65 17.22
N ALA A 197 15.77 6.54 17.14
CA ALA A 197 16.60 6.24 18.28
C ALA A 197 16.56 7.37 19.34
N ARG A 198 16.54 8.63 18.89
CA ARG A 198 16.35 9.79 19.80
C ARG A 198 14.96 9.75 20.48
N ALA A 199 13.89 9.50 19.72
CA ALA A 199 12.54 9.37 20.29
C ALA A 199 12.47 8.23 21.32
N ARG A 200 13.12 7.11 21.06
CA ARG A 200 13.23 5.98 22.00
C ARG A 200 13.92 6.36 23.31
N ALA A 201 14.98 7.16 23.23
CA ALA A 201 15.73 7.62 24.41
C ALA A 201 14.90 8.52 25.33
N THR A 202 13.87 9.21 24.84
CA THR A 202 12.95 10.02 25.66
C THR A 202 11.94 9.19 26.45
N LYS A 203 11.91 7.85 26.27
CA LYS A 203 10.97 6.95 26.91
C LYS A 203 9.53 7.49 26.94
N PRO A 204 8.93 7.77 25.75
CA PRO A 204 7.62 8.41 25.70
C PRO A 204 6.56 7.53 26.36
N GLU A 205 5.50 8.16 26.88
CA GLU A 205 4.35 7.45 27.42
C GLU A 205 3.78 6.49 26.36
N VAL A 206 3.36 5.32 26.80
CA VAL A 206 2.81 4.30 25.92
C VAL A 206 1.37 4.65 25.59
N LEU A 207 1.12 4.88 24.30
CA LEU A 207 -0.20 5.12 23.77
C LEU A 207 -0.78 3.84 23.18
N ALA A 208 -2.07 3.62 23.42
CA ALA A 208 -2.81 2.55 22.75
C ALA A 208 -2.91 2.84 21.25
N GLY A 209 -2.85 1.81 20.43
CA GLY A 209 -3.02 1.92 18.98
C GLY A 209 -4.44 2.38 18.63
N ILE A 210 -4.58 3.36 17.74
CA ILE A 210 -5.88 3.81 17.22
C ILE A 210 -6.25 2.93 16.03
N ASP A 211 -7.22 2.05 16.20
CA ASP A 211 -7.63 1.08 15.17
C ASP A 211 -9.03 1.35 14.56
N ALA A 212 -9.66 2.47 14.92
CA ALA A 212 -10.97 2.80 14.39
C ALA A 212 -10.86 3.34 12.95
N PRO A 213 -11.54 2.71 11.97
CA PRO A 213 -11.67 3.28 10.63
C PRO A 213 -12.45 4.59 10.72
N GLU A 214 -12.02 5.60 9.98
CA GLU A 214 -12.78 6.83 9.86
C GLU A 214 -14.02 6.59 8.99
N ALA A 215 -15.21 6.66 9.57
CA ALA A 215 -16.44 6.61 8.79
C ALA A 215 -16.52 7.79 7.80
N TRP A 216 -16.86 7.50 6.55
CA TRP A 216 -17.13 8.51 5.53
C TRP A 216 -18.65 8.56 5.32
N PRO A 217 -19.37 9.45 6.03
CA PRO A 217 -20.81 9.62 5.82
C PRO A 217 -21.07 10.25 4.45
N GLY A 218 -22.28 10.03 3.95
CA GLY A 218 -22.71 10.55 2.64
C GLY A 218 -22.29 9.68 1.47
N LEU A 219 -22.61 10.17 0.27
CA LEU A 219 -22.40 9.43 -0.96
C LEU A 219 -20.91 9.38 -1.34
N VAL A 220 -20.42 8.20 -1.62
CA VAL A 220 -19.10 7.93 -2.19
C VAL A 220 -19.29 7.00 -3.37
N GLU A 221 -19.13 7.52 -4.58
CA GLU A 221 -19.22 6.74 -5.82
C GLU A 221 -17.90 6.78 -6.57
N VAL A 222 -17.49 5.64 -7.11
CA VAL A 222 -16.31 5.53 -7.97
C VAL A 222 -16.72 4.87 -9.27
N ALA A 223 -16.62 5.63 -10.36
CA ALA A 223 -16.85 5.09 -11.70
C ALA A 223 -15.65 4.25 -12.18
N THR A 224 -15.88 3.33 -13.10
CA THR A 224 -14.81 2.53 -13.76
C THR A 224 -13.75 3.37 -14.45
N SER A 225 -14.10 4.60 -14.85
CA SER A 225 -13.17 5.60 -15.37
C SER A 225 -12.17 6.16 -14.33
N GLY A 226 -12.37 5.82 -13.05
CA GLY A 226 -11.63 6.38 -11.92
C GLY A 226 -12.11 7.76 -11.46
N LEU A 227 -13.26 8.23 -11.95
CA LEU A 227 -13.93 9.42 -11.42
C LEU A 227 -14.54 9.10 -10.06
N ILE A 228 -14.19 9.90 -9.05
CA ILE A 228 -14.75 9.83 -7.70
C ILE A 228 -15.77 10.96 -7.53
N ARG A 229 -16.91 10.63 -6.94
CA ARG A 229 -17.96 11.57 -6.54
C ARG A 229 -18.14 11.50 -5.03
N LEU A 230 -18.04 12.64 -4.36
CA LEU A 230 -18.17 12.76 -2.90
C LEU A 230 -19.22 13.81 -2.56
N ASP A 231 -19.98 13.54 -1.50
CA ASP A 231 -20.85 14.53 -0.90
C ASP A 231 -20.00 15.66 -0.29
N ARG A 232 -20.33 16.90 -0.68
CA ARG A 232 -19.63 18.12 -0.24
C ARG A 232 -19.76 18.36 1.27
N SER A 233 -20.91 18.06 1.88
CA SER A 233 -21.22 18.37 3.27
C SER A 233 -20.30 17.68 4.27
N ASN A 234 -19.73 16.54 3.89
CA ASN A 234 -18.91 15.67 4.75
C ASN A 234 -17.43 15.65 4.37
N LEU A 235 -16.98 16.59 3.55
CA LEU A 235 -15.61 16.59 3.03
C LEU A 235 -14.66 17.27 4.02
N THR A 236 -13.68 16.49 4.51
CA THR A 236 -12.56 17.01 5.32
C THR A 236 -11.27 17.10 4.47
N PRO A 237 -10.26 17.88 4.88
CA PRO A 237 -8.98 17.93 4.16
C PRO A 237 -8.38 16.53 3.96
N ARG A 238 -8.45 15.68 4.97
CA ARG A 238 -7.94 14.30 4.89
C ARG A 238 -8.69 13.47 3.85
N ARG A 239 -10.02 13.53 3.82
CA ARG A 239 -10.86 12.80 2.85
C ARG A 239 -10.59 13.27 1.43
N LEU A 240 -10.54 14.58 1.22
CA LEU A 240 -10.18 15.16 -0.07
C LEU A 240 -8.79 14.72 -0.52
N GLY A 241 -7.80 14.78 0.37
CA GLY A 241 -6.43 14.37 0.05
C GLY A 241 -6.32 12.88 -0.34
N LEU A 242 -7.04 11.99 0.37
CA LEU A 242 -7.10 10.56 0.03
C LEU A 242 -7.80 10.32 -1.31
N ALA A 243 -8.93 10.97 -1.56
CA ALA A 243 -9.62 10.85 -2.84
C ALA A 243 -8.78 11.38 -4.01
N CYS A 244 -8.10 12.52 -3.83
CA CYS A 244 -7.20 13.08 -4.84
C CYS A 244 -6.04 12.12 -5.17
N VAL A 245 -5.40 11.51 -4.18
CA VAL A 245 -4.31 10.57 -4.46
C VAL A 245 -4.80 9.30 -5.14
N CYS A 246 -6.01 8.83 -4.82
CA CYS A 246 -6.61 7.67 -5.49
C CYS A 246 -6.96 7.99 -6.96
N ALA A 247 -7.69 9.07 -7.23
CA ALA A 247 -8.05 9.51 -8.57
C ALA A 247 -6.84 9.96 -9.41
N GLY A 248 -5.84 10.54 -8.76
CA GLY A 248 -4.59 11.00 -9.38
C GLY A 248 -3.56 9.90 -9.64
N GLY A 249 -3.76 8.70 -9.12
CA GLY A 249 -2.81 7.58 -9.28
C GLY A 249 -1.50 7.72 -8.50
N GLY A 250 -1.33 8.82 -7.74
CA GLY A 250 -0.11 9.13 -6.99
C GLY A 250 0.14 8.21 -5.80
N THR A 251 1.29 8.33 -5.16
CA THR A 251 1.69 7.47 -4.02
C THR A 251 1.56 8.14 -2.66
N ARG A 252 1.48 9.46 -2.60
CA ARG A 252 1.50 10.25 -1.36
C ARG A 252 0.32 11.21 -1.29
N PRO A 253 -0.48 11.18 -0.21
CA PRO A 253 -1.50 12.18 0.02
C PRO A 253 -0.89 13.60 0.11
N PRO A 254 -1.55 14.61 -0.47
CA PRO A 254 -1.12 16.00 -0.38
C PRO A 254 -1.23 16.50 1.06
N ARG A 255 -0.47 17.55 1.39
CA ARG A 255 -0.39 18.16 2.73
C ARG A 255 -0.18 19.66 2.64
N GLY A 256 -0.33 20.33 3.77
CA GLY A 256 -0.03 21.76 3.92
C GLY A 256 -0.96 22.69 3.14
N ALA A 257 -0.49 23.88 2.82
CA ALA A 257 -1.29 24.97 2.25
C ALA A 257 -2.04 24.61 0.95
N SER A 258 -1.47 23.74 0.11
CA SER A 258 -2.14 23.31 -1.13
C SER A 258 -3.39 22.47 -0.86
N LEU A 259 -3.34 21.60 0.16
CA LEU A 259 -4.49 20.80 0.58
C LEU A 259 -5.54 21.70 1.24
N SER A 260 -5.14 22.63 2.12
CA SER A 260 -6.06 23.57 2.78
C SER A 260 -6.81 24.41 1.74
N ARG A 261 -6.09 25.02 0.80
CA ARG A 261 -6.69 25.80 -0.29
C ARG A 261 -7.66 24.97 -1.13
N ALA A 262 -7.26 23.75 -1.52
CA ALA A 262 -8.13 22.88 -2.31
C ALA A 262 -9.40 22.48 -1.54
N THR A 263 -9.34 22.34 -0.22
CA THR A 263 -10.51 22.03 0.63
C THR A 263 -11.44 23.25 0.76
N GLU A 264 -10.89 24.44 0.83
CA GLU A 264 -11.67 25.68 0.90
C GLU A 264 -12.39 25.99 -0.43
N THR A 265 -11.68 25.82 -1.54
CA THR A 265 -12.21 26.18 -2.87
C THR A 265 -13.02 25.06 -3.52
N LEU A 266 -12.75 23.81 -3.18
CA LEU A 266 -13.27 22.60 -3.82
C LEU A 266 -13.14 22.63 -5.35
N ALA A 267 -12.07 23.24 -5.83
CA ALA A 267 -11.75 23.40 -7.24
C ALA A 267 -10.23 23.38 -7.49
N GLY A 268 -9.83 23.11 -8.74
CA GLY A 268 -8.43 23.16 -9.15
C GLY A 268 -7.78 21.79 -9.30
N THR A 269 -6.46 21.72 -9.08
CA THR A 269 -5.67 20.49 -9.23
C THR A 269 -4.88 20.21 -7.95
N LEU A 270 -4.85 18.95 -7.53
CA LEU A 270 -4.14 18.50 -6.34
C LEU A 270 -3.69 17.05 -6.50
N ALA A 271 -2.42 16.75 -6.22
CA ALA A 271 -1.85 15.39 -6.27
C ALA A 271 -2.16 14.62 -7.58
N GLY A 272 -2.10 15.30 -8.72
CA GLY A 272 -2.40 14.70 -10.02
C GLY A 272 -3.88 14.50 -10.31
N ALA A 273 -4.77 14.95 -9.44
CA ALA A 273 -6.21 14.95 -9.64
C ALA A 273 -6.74 16.35 -9.92
N ARG A 274 -7.84 16.42 -10.66
CA ARG A 274 -8.64 17.62 -10.91
C ARG A 274 -9.90 17.56 -10.06
N ILE A 275 -10.18 18.65 -9.35
CA ILE A 275 -11.32 18.80 -8.46
C ILE A 275 -12.31 19.76 -9.10
N ARG A 276 -13.59 19.42 -9.07
CA ARG A 276 -14.70 20.27 -9.53
C ARG A 276 -15.93 20.04 -8.67
N THR A 277 -16.66 21.09 -8.39
CA THR A 277 -17.96 21.01 -7.71
C THR A 277 -19.10 21.06 -8.72
N GLU A 278 -20.09 20.19 -8.55
CA GLU A 278 -21.35 20.15 -9.34
C GLU A 278 -22.51 19.95 -8.34
N GLY A 279 -23.24 21.03 -8.03
CA GLY A 279 -24.28 21.01 -6.99
C GLY A 279 -23.67 20.67 -5.63
N ASP A 280 -24.26 19.69 -4.95
CA ASP A 280 -23.80 19.18 -3.65
C ASP A 280 -22.68 18.15 -3.73
N MET A 281 -22.21 17.86 -4.95
CA MET A 281 -21.18 16.85 -5.20
C MET A 281 -19.83 17.47 -5.55
N VAL A 282 -18.77 16.88 -5.04
CA VAL A 282 -17.40 17.14 -5.45
C VAL A 282 -16.92 16.00 -6.34
N LEU A 283 -16.52 16.34 -7.55
CA LEU A 283 -16.02 15.41 -8.57
C LEU A 283 -14.50 15.48 -8.61
N ILE A 284 -13.86 14.33 -8.53
CA ILE A 284 -12.39 14.22 -8.51
C ILE A 284 -11.98 13.21 -9.58
N SER A 285 -11.17 13.64 -10.53
CA SER A 285 -10.69 12.80 -11.64
C SER A 285 -9.20 13.01 -11.90
N ARG A 286 -8.62 12.16 -12.72
CA ARG A 286 -7.23 12.32 -13.18
C ARG A 286 -7.04 13.64 -13.94
N GLU A 287 -6.00 14.41 -13.58
CA GLU A 287 -5.63 15.64 -14.26
C GLU A 287 -4.84 15.33 -15.56
N PRO A 288 -5.40 15.59 -16.75
CA PRO A 288 -4.72 15.26 -18.00
C PRO A 288 -3.43 16.06 -18.25
N GLY A 289 -3.29 17.23 -17.63
CA GLY A 289 -2.10 18.09 -17.71
C GLY A 289 -0.85 17.49 -17.07
N GLU A 290 -0.97 16.48 -16.21
CA GLU A 290 0.15 15.73 -15.63
C GLU A 290 1.06 15.10 -16.70
N ALA A 291 0.55 14.83 -17.89
CA ALA A 291 1.38 14.32 -18.98
C ALA A 291 2.56 15.25 -19.34
N ALA A 292 2.40 16.56 -19.19
CA ALA A 292 3.47 17.54 -19.39
C ALA A 292 4.52 17.50 -18.27
N ARG A 293 4.21 16.89 -17.14
CA ARG A 293 5.09 16.72 -15.95
C ARG A 293 5.58 15.28 -15.78
N GLY A 294 5.49 14.44 -16.83
CA GLY A 294 5.94 13.05 -16.83
C GLY A 294 4.90 12.03 -16.31
N GLY A 295 3.69 12.48 -15.93
CA GLY A 295 2.57 11.57 -15.63
C GLY A 295 1.93 10.99 -16.89
N LEU A 296 1.10 9.94 -16.78
CA LEU A 296 0.43 9.29 -17.90
C LEU A 296 1.40 8.80 -19.01
N ALA A 297 2.61 8.42 -18.60
CA ALA A 297 3.62 7.91 -19.53
C ALA A 297 3.13 6.65 -20.25
N PRO A 298 3.52 6.42 -21.51
CA PRO A 298 3.23 5.18 -22.20
C PRO A 298 3.81 3.98 -21.48
N LEU A 299 3.07 2.85 -21.48
CA LEU A 299 3.49 1.59 -20.87
C LEU A 299 3.35 0.46 -21.89
N ALA A 300 4.47 -0.17 -22.26
CA ALA A 300 4.44 -1.40 -23.05
C ALA A 300 3.97 -2.57 -22.18
N LEU A 301 3.05 -3.38 -22.68
CA LEU A 301 2.53 -4.54 -21.99
C LEU A 301 3.26 -5.80 -22.41
N SER A 302 3.78 -6.56 -21.44
CA SER A 302 4.38 -7.87 -21.66
C SER A 302 3.31 -8.96 -21.53
N PRO A 303 3.20 -9.91 -22.47
CA PRO A 303 2.23 -11.00 -22.38
C PRO A 303 2.39 -11.83 -21.10
N GLY A 304 1.26 -12.15 -20.46
CA GLY A 304 1.23 -12.95 -19.24
C GLY A 304 1.70 -12.23 -17.96
N HIS A 305 2.06 -10.94 -18.06
CA HIS A 305 2.47 -10.15 -16.89
C HIS A 305 1.49 -9.01 -16.64
N GLU A 306 1.03 -8.93 -15.40
CA GLU A 306 0.17 -7.83 -14.98
C GLU A 306 1.02 -6.56 -14.82
N ALA A 307 0.59 -5.46 -15.46
CA ALA A 307 1.22 -4.16 -15.37
C ALA A 307 0.22 -3.09 -14.95
N VAL A 308 0.64 -2.15 -14.11
CA VAL A 308 -0.23 -1.05 -13.66
C VAL A 308 0.14 0.24 -14.39
N TRP A 309 -0.83 0.80 -15.09
CA TRP A 309 -0.68 2.09 -15.74
C TRP A 309 -1.26 3.22 -14.90
N ASP A 310 -0.44 4.27 -14.73
CA ASP A 310 -0.80 5.50 -14.03
C ASP A 310 -1.36 5.28 -12.60
N GLY A 311 -1.02 4.14 -11.97
CA GLY A 311 -1.50 3.79 -10.63
C GLY A 311 -3.01 3.60 -10.50
N ARG A 312 -3.76 3.56 -11.61
CA ARG A 312 -5.23 3.53 -11.61
C ARG A 312 -5.85 2.34 -12.32
N PHE A 313 -5.12 1.72 -13.22
CA PHE A 313 -5.60 0.59 -14.02
C PHE A 313 -4.55 -0.50 -14.09
N ALA A 314 -4.91 -1.74 -13.79
CA ALA A 314 -4.09 -2.90 -14.05
C ALA A 314 -4.47 -3.52 -15.39
N PHE A 315 -3.49 -3.98 -16.14
CA PHE A 315 -3.65 -4.61 -17.44
C PHE A 315 -2.91 -5.94 -17.49
N MET A 316 -3.55 -6.94 -18.12
CA MET A 316 -2.95 -8.22 -18.46
C MET A 316 -3.06 -8.38 -19.98
N ALA A 317 -1.95 -8.36 -20.68
CA ALA A 317 -1.92 -8.62 -22.11
C ALA A 317 -1.77 -10.12 -22.40
N ARG A 318 -2.49 -10.62 -23.41
CA ARG A 318 -2.38 -12.00 -23.91
C ARG A 318 -1.52 -12.09 -25.19
N ARG A 319 -1.11 -10.96 -25.75
CA ARG A 319 -0.28 -10.85 -26.94
C ARG A 319 0.74 -9.73 -26.82
N SER A 320 1.82 -9.76 -27.59
CA SER A 320 2.85 -8.73 -27.64
C SER A 320 2.46 -7.52 -28.47
N GLY A 321 3.24 -6.43 -28.39
CA GLY A 321 3.11 -5.24 -29.20
C GLY A 321 1.98 -4.28 -28.76
N LEU A 322 1.42 -4.48 -27.57
CA LEU A 322 0.39 -3.60 -27.01
C LEU A 322 1.03 -2.50 -26.15
N VAL A 323 0.57 -1.27 -26.33
CA VAL A 323 1.07 -0.12 -25.54
C VAL A 323 -0.12 0.65 -24.97
N VAL A 324 -0.14 0.83 -23.65
CA VAL A 324 -1.10 1.69 -22.98
C VAL A 324 -0.64 3.13 -23.06
N ARG A 325 -1.54 4.04 -23.41
CA ARG A 325 -1.32 5.49 -23.45
C ARG A 325 -2.57 6.22 -22.95
N ARG A 326 -2.49 7.53 -22.72
CA ARG A 326 -3.68 8.36 -22.50
C ARG A 326 -4.54 8.43 -23.76
N LEU A 327 -5.86 8.42 -23.60
CA LEU A 327 -6.82 8.52 -24.71
C LEU A 327 -6.81 9.91 -25.37
N ALA A 328 -6.42 10.96 -24.64
CA ALA A 328 -6.38 12.32 -25.17
C ALA A 328 -5.53 12.40 -26.45
N GLY A 329 -6.12 12.96 -27.50
CA GLY A 329 -5.53 13.03 -28.84
C GLY A 329 -5.79 11.78 -29.72
N LEU A 330 -6.30 10.69 -29.16
CA LEU A 330 -6.56 9.44 -29.88
C LEU A 330 -8.06 9.14 -30.07
N ALA A 331 -8.95 9.93 -29.47
CA ALA A 331 -10.41 9.66 -29.45
C ALA A 331 -11.03 9.50 -30.85
N ARG A 332 -10.52 10.20 -31.87
CA ARG A 332 -11.01 10.09 -33.26
C ARG A 332 -10.72 8.72 -33.91
N ARG A 333 -9.72 7.99 -33.37
CA ARG A 333 -9.30 6.67 -33.85
C ARG A 333 -10.06 5.52 -33.24
N LEU A 334 -10.92 5.79 -32.23
CA LEU A 334 -11.78 4.78 -31.62
C LEU A 334 -12.85 4.30 -32.60
N GLY A 335 -13.23 3.04 -32.50
CA GLY A 335 -14.37 2.47 -33.20
C GLY A 335 -15.69 3.14 -32.80
N PRO A 336 -16.78 2.92 -33.59
CA PRO A 336 -18.07 3.60 -33.39
C PRO A 336 -18.69 3.36 -32.00
N GLU A 337 -18.60 2.15 -31.49
CA GLU A 337 -19.11 1.77 -30.15
C GLU A 337 -18.40 2.54 -29.06
N ALA A 338 -17.05 2.49 -29.02
CA ALA A 338 -16.25 3.19 -28.04
C ALA A 338 -16.44 4.71 -28.12
N ARG A 339 -16.67 5.29 -29.32
CA ARG A 339 -16.97 6.72 -29.44
C ARG A 339 -18.33 7.08 -28.84
N ARG A 340 -19.35 6.24 -29.00
CA ARG A 340 -20.65 6.43 -28.34
C ARG A 340 -20.52 6.38 -26.82
N ALA A 341 -19.81 5.37 -26.30
CA ALA A 341 -19.55 5.25 -24.87
C ALA A 341 -18.74 6.43 -24.31
N LEU A 342 -17.75 6.93 -25.08
CA LEU A 342 -17.00 8.13 -24.72
C LEU A 342 -17.89 9.37 -24.64
N ALA A 343 -18.84 9.53 -25.54
CA ALA A 343 -19.80 10.64 -25.51
C ALA A 343 -20.68 10.62 -24.25
N ALA A 344 -21.03 9.44 -23.74
CA ALA A 344 -21.76 9.26 -22.49
C ALA A 344 -20.89 9.42 -21.23
N THR A 345 -19.56 9.33 -21.35
CA THR A 345 -18.64 9.49 -20.22
C THR A 345 -18.55 10.97 -19.80
N PRO A 346 -18.57 11.31 -18.50
CA PRO A 346 -18.39 12.68 -18.04
C PRO A 346 -17.13 13.33 -18.61
N ALA A 347 -17.24 14.54 -19.12
CA ALA A 347 -16.13 15.25 -19.79
C ALA A 347 -14.86 15.35 -18.94
N LEU A 348 -15.06 15.49 -17.60
CA LEU A 348 -13.97 15.57 -16.61
C LEU A 348 -13.11 14.29 -16.58
N ALA A 349 -13.70 13.12 -16.85
CA ALA A 349 -13.00 11.82 -16.80
C ALA A 349 -12.30 11.46 -18.12
N ARG A 350 -12.76 11.99 -19.27
CA ARG A 350 -12.31 11.54 -20.61
C ARG A 350 -10.82 11.68 -20.82
N GLY A 351 -10.20 12.78 -20.36
CA GLY A 351 -8.78 13.09 -20.61
C GLY A 351 -7.80 12.15 -19.90
N GLY A 352 -8.22 11.46 -18.83
CA GLY A 352 -7.42 10.52 -18.07
C GLY A 352 -7.66 9.05 -18.41
N LEU A 353 -8.52 8.74 -19.40
CA LEU A 353 -8.78 7.35 -19.81
C LEU A 353 -7.56 6.71 -20.49
N PRO A 354 -7.32 5.39 -20.28
CA PRO A 354 -6.32 4.65 -21.03
C PRO A 354 -6.79 4.36 -22.45
N ALA A 355 -5.86 4.36 -23.38
CA ALA A 355 -6.01 3.84 -24.73
C ALA A 355 -4.98 2.76 -24.97
N ILE A 356 -5.36 1.67 -25.61
CA ILE A 356 -4.45 0.60 -26.05
C ILE A 356 -4.16 0.82 -27.53
N LEU A 357 -2.87 0.98 -27.84
CA LEU A 357 -2.39 0.94 -29.21
C LEU A 357 -2.10 -0.50 -29.59
N LEU A 358 -2.66 -0.95 -30.70
CA LEU A 358 -2.47 -2.26 -31.27
C LEU A 358 -1.33 -2.21 -32.32
N PRO A 359 -0.69 -3.35 -32.64
CA PRO A 359 0.42 -3.41 -33.61
C PRO A 359 0.05 -2.92 -35.03
N ASP A 360 -1.22 -3.11 -35.44
CA ASP A 360 -1.80 -2.64 -36.71
C ASP A 360 -2.11 -1.13 -36.73
N GLY A 361 -1.86 -0.46 -35.62
CA GLY A 361 -2.12 0.95 -35.44
C GLY A 361 -3.55 1.27 -35.00
N GLU A 362 -4.44 0.31 -34.82
CA GLU A 362 -5.75 0.54 -34.22
C GLU A 362 -5.66 1.02 -32.76
N VAL A 363 -6.71 1.67 -32.31
CA VAL A 363 -6.83 2.21 -30.95
C VAL A 363 -8.08 1.68 -30.29
N GLY A 364 -7.91 0.99 -29.17
CA GLY A 364 -9.01 0.57 -28.29
C GLY A 364 -8.98 1.31 -26.95
N CYS A 365 -10.12 1.35 -26.26
CA CYS A 365 -10.21 1.78 -24.86
C CYS A 365 -11.05 0.76 -24.09
N PRO A 366 -10.44 -0.11 -23.27
CA PRO A 366 -11.13 -1.24 -22.68
C PRO A 366 -12.23 -0.84 -21.69
N ILE A 367 -12.19 0.41 -21.19
CA ILE A 367 -13.25 0.99 -20.35
C ILE A 367 -14.51 1.31 -21.16
N LEU A 368 -14.36 1.61 -22.46
CA LEU A 368 -15.46 2.06 -23.33
C LEU A 368 -16.02 0.93 -24.18
N ALA A 369 -15.18 0.00 -24.60
CA ALA A 369 -15.54 -1.19 -25.35
C ALA A 369 -14.45 -2.26 -25.21
N PRO A 370 -14.78 -3.57 -25.26
CA PRO A 370 -13.79 -4.63 -25.16
C PRO A 370 -12.63 -4.47 -26.16
N VAL A 371 -11.41 -4.76 -25.73
CA VAL A 371 -10.21 -4.79 -26.57
C VAL A 371 -9.67 -6.22 -26.58
N PRO A 372 -9.67 -6.89 -27.75
CA PRO A 372 -9.24 -8.29 -27.84
C PRO A 372 -7.80 -8.50 -27.34
N GLY A 373 -7.64 -9.50 -26.48
CA GLY A 373 -6.34 -9.86 -25.92
C GLY A 373 -5.84 -8.97 -24.79
N VAL A 374 -6.73 -8.17 -24.18
CA VAL A 374 -6.42 -7.33 -23.01
C VAL A 374 -7.50 -7.54 -21.95
N ASP A 375 -7.08 -8.05 -20.80
CA ASP A 375 -7.87 -8.00 -19.57
C ASP A 375 -7.45 -6.77 -18.76
N TRP A 376 -8.38 -6.18 -18.01
CA TRP A 376 -8.09 -4.98 -17.24
C TRP A 376 -8.92 -4.91 -15.96
N THR A 377 -8.41 -4.17 -14.97
CA THR A 377 -9.08 -3.96 -13.68
C THR A 377 -8.94 -2.50 -13.26
N PRO A 378 -10.04 -1.79 -12.91
CA PRO A 378 -9.98 -0.48 -12.31
C PRO A 378 -9.52 -0.60 -10.84
N LEU A 379 -8.53 0.19 -10.44
CA LEU A 379 -7.94 0.10 -9.09
C LEU A 379 -8.42 1.21 -8.15
N VAL A 380 -9.10 2.23 -8.66
CA VAL A 380 -9.43 3.44 -7.88
C VAL A 380 -10.44 3.14 -6.78
N ALA A 381 -11.46 2.33 -7.07
CA ALA A 381 -12.50 1.97 -6.11
C ALA A 381 -11.92 1.18 -4.93
N ASP A 382 -11.23 0.08 -5.21
CA ASP A 382 -10.63 -0.79 -4.19
C ASP A 382 -9.62 -0.02 -3.34
N ARG A 383 -8.82 0.84 -3.99
CA ARG A 383 -7.86 1.69 -3.29
C ARG A 383 -8.52 2.68 -2.35
N LEU A 384 -9.60 3.34 -2.80
CA LEU A 384 -10.33 4.29 -1.98
C LEU A 384 -11.02 3.58 -0.81
N ASP A 385 -11.64 2.42 -1.05
CA ASP A 385 -12.30 1.61 -0.04
C ASP A 385 -11.31 1.13 1.04
N ALA A 386 -10.14 0.66 0.62
CA ALA A 386 -9.08 0.32 1.55
C ALA A 386 -8.60 1.56 2.36
N ALA A 387 -8.39 2.70 1.70
CA ALA A 387 -7.91 3.92 2.35
C ALA A 387 -8.91 4.52 3.35
N ARG A 388 -10.22 4.38 3.10
CA ARG A 388 -11.30 4.82 3.99
C ARG A 388 -11.72 3.77 5.01
N GLY A 389 -11.03 2.62 5.08
CA GLY A 389 -11.25 1.59 6.09
C GLY A 389 -12.49 0.71 5.88
N GLN A 390 -13.03 0.62 4.66
CA GLN A 390 -14.16 -0.27 4.35
C GLN A 390 -13.75 -1.74 4.38
N VAL A 391 -12.49 -2.03 4.11
CA VAL A 391 -11.94 -3.39 4.19
C VAL A 391 -11.42 -3.59 5.61
N THR A 392 -12.23 -4.20 6.46
CA THR A 392 -11.93 -4.38 7.89
C THR A 392 -11.31 -5.73 8.23
N ARG A 393 -11.33 -6.68 7.29
CA ARG A 393 -10.79 -8.04 7.45
C ARG A 393 -10.10 -8.49 6.16
N GLU A 394 -9.39 -9.60 6.25
CA GLU A 394 -8.76 -10.27 5.11
C GLU A 394 -9.77 -10.43 3.96
N PRO A 395 -9.44 -9.95 2.74
CA PRO A 395 -10.27 -10.14 1.56
C PRO A 395 -10.47 -11.63 1.24
N ALA A 396 -11.62 -11.95 0.68
CA ALA A 396 -11.97 -13.32 0.27
C ALA A 396 -11.06 -13.85 -0.85
#